data_2f08c293ffee4e9d701ee4008b9e4d92
#
_entry.id   2f08c293ffee4e9d701ee4008b9e4d92
#
_cell.length_a   1.000
_cell.length_b   1.000
_cell.length_c   1.000
_cell.angle_alpha   90.00
_cell.angle_beta   90.00
_cell.angle_gamma   90.00
#
_symmetry.space_group_name_H-M   'P 1'
#
loop_
_entity.id
_entity.type
_entity.pdbx_description
1 polymer ?
#
loop_
_entity_poly.entity_id
_entity_poly.type
_entity_poly.pdbx_seq_one_letter_code
_entity_poly.pdbx_strand_id
1 'polypeptide(L)'
;MDVIEGSCRLKQALIRDKRFPELYRLPSAQTKDKTAVSPEQMRKLIADIKDEFDYILLDCPAGIEQGFENAVAGAGRAIVVTTPEVSAIRDADRIIGLLEAHGIKKNDLIINRLRVDMVKRGDMMSVDDVTEILAINLLGVIPDDEHVVIATNQGEPIVGADCMSGHAYQNVCRRI
;
A
#
# COMPACT_ATOMS: atom_id res chain seq x y z
N MET A 1 16.13 9.54 -7.22
CA MET A 1 16.61 10.17 -8.48
C MET A 1 18.06 9.79 -8.74
N ASP A 2 18.95 10.02 -7.81
CA ASP A 2 20.40 9.78 -7.98
C ASP A 2 20.72 8.32 -8.38
N VAL A 3 19.95 7.36 -7.88
CA VAL A 3 20.05 5.95 -8.28
C VAL A 3 19.63 5.74 -9.74
N ILE A 4 18.54 6.36 -10.16
CA ILE A 4 17.98 6.24 -11.52
C ILE A 4 18.87 6.95 -12.54
N GLU A 5 19.46 8.08 -12.16
CA GLU A 5 20.42 8.84 -12.94
C GLU A 5 21.84 8.21 -12.93
N GLY A 6 22.07 7.16 -12.13
CA GLY A 6 23.35 6.47 -12.02
C GLY A 6 24.43 7.21 -11.24
N SER A 7 24.10 8.34 -10.60
CA SER A 7 25.02 9.15 -9.79
C SER A 7 25.24 8.58 -8.39
N CYS A 8 24.37 7.67 -7.93
CA CYS A 8 24.46 6.98 -6.65
C CYS A 8 24.19 5.48 -6.83
N ARG A 9 24.95 4.65 -6.12
CA ARG A 9 24.66 3.20 -6.09
C ARG A 9 23.44 2.95 -5.21
N LEU A 10 22.57 2.02 -5.61
CA LEU A 10 21.36 1.67 -4.86
C LEU A 10 21.61 1.42 -3.37
N LYS A 11 22.62 0.61 -3.04
CA LYS A 11 22.99 0.31 -1.65
C LYS A 11 23.35 1.53 -0.79
N GLN A 12 23.76 2.62 -1.41
CA GLN A 12 24.08 3.88 -0.73
C GLN A 12 22.81 4.74 -0.52
N ALA A 13 21.77 4.53 -1.33
CA ALA A 13 20.51 5.24 -1.24
C ALA A 13 19.50 4.55 -0.30
N LEU A 14 19.71 3.27 0.00
CA LEU A 14 18.85 2.51 0.91
C LEU A 14 19.08 2.95 2.36
N ILE A 15 18.02 3.33 3.02
CA ILE A 15 18.01 3.67 4.44
C ILE A 15 17.50 2.47 5.23
N ARG A 16 18.37 1.86 6.03
CA ARG A 16 17.99 0.77 6.94
C ARG A 16 17.23 1.33 8.13
N ASP A 17 16.13 0.71 8.50
CA ASP A 17 15.40 1.08 9.72
C ASP A 17 16.19 0.69 10.97
N LYS A 18 16.17 1.55 12.00
CA LYS A 18 16.94 1.33 13.24
C LYS A 18 16.31 0.27 14.14
N ARG A 19 15.01 0.09 14.07
CA ARG A 19 14.22 -0.84 14.92
C ARG A 19 14.07 -2.21 14.26
N PHE A 20 13.94 -2.22 12.93
CA PHE A 20 13.73 -3.41 12.13
C PHE A 20 14.88 -3.58 11.13
N PRO A 21 15.90 -4.36 11.49
CA PRO A 21 17.13 -4.46 10.70
C PRO A 21 16.95 -5.05 9.30
N GLU A 22 15.86 -5.76 9.07
CA GLU A 22 15.50 -6.30 7.75
C GLU A 22 14.63 -5.35 6.91
N LEU A 23 14.24 -4.19 7.47
CA LEU A 23 13.47 -3.19 6.77
C LEU A 23 14.35 -2.10 6.17
N TYR A 24 14.24 -1.90 4.87
CA TYR A 24 14.92 -0.85 4.13
C TYR A 24 13.91 0.08 3.47
N ARG A 25 14.25 1.34 3.34
CA ARG A 25 13.48 2.33 2.60
C ARG A 25 14.33 2.98 1.54
N LEU A 26 13.76 3.12 0.34
CA LEU A 26 14.29 3.95 -0.72
C LEU A 26 13.41 5.20 -0.85
N PRO A 27 13.81 6.35 -0.30
CA PRO A 27 12.99 7.54 -0.33
C PRO A 27 12.90 8.11 -1.75
N SER A 28 11.71 8.59 -2.13
CA SER A 28 11.56 9.41 -3.33
C SER A 28 12.07 10.83 -3.07
N ALA A 29 12.50 11.53 -4.14
CA ALA A 29 12.92 12.92 -4.04
C ALA A 29 11.70 13.82 -3.79
N GLN A 30 11.70 14.56 -2.67
CA GLN A 30 10.61 15.47 -2.29
C GLN A 30 10.57 16.77 -3.12
N THR A 31 11.65 17.10 -3.81
CA THR A 31 11.84 18.42 -4.45
C THR A 31 11.85 18.40 -5.98
N LYS A 32 11.76 17.23 -6.61
CA LYS A 32 11.72 17.13 -8.09
C LYS A 32 10.30 16.87 -8.59
N ASP A 33 10.05 17.26 -9.84
CA ASP A 33 8.77 17.09 -10.54
C ASP A 33 8.31 15.61 -10.48
N LYS A 34 7.01 15.41 -10.36
CA LYS A 34 6.37 14.08 -10.34
C LYS A 34 6.68 13.24 -11.58
N THR A 35 7.10 13.89 -12.68
CA THR A 35 7.48 13.27 -13.96
C THR A 35 8.94 12.83 -14.04
N ALA A 36 9.70 13.01 -12.96
CA ALA A 36 11.16 12.78 -12.96
C ALA A 36 11.58 11.30 -13.07
N VAL A 37 10.64 10.35 -12.90
CA VAL A 37 10.86 8.91 -13.06
C VAL A 37 9.88 8.36 -14.09
N SER A 38 10.37 7.59 -15.07
CA SER A 38 9.53 6.92 -16.04
C SER A 38 9.14 5.49 -15.60
N PRO A 39 8.05 4.92 -16.14
CA PRO A 39 7.67 3.52 -15.92
C PRO A 39 8.80 2.53 -16.26
N GLU A 40 9.58 2.79 -17.32
CA GLU A 40 10.71 1.95 -17.73
C GLU A 40 11.83 1.98 -16.70
N GLN A 41 12.13 3.15 -16.17
CA GLN A 41 13.13 3.32 -15.11
C GLN A 41 12.71 2.60 -13.83
N MET A 42 11.41 2.62 -13.50
CA MET A 42 10.87 1.89 -12.35
C MET A 42 10.98 0.38 -12.57
N ARG A 43 10.60 -0.14 -13.74
CA ARG A 43 10.76 -1.58 -14.06
C ARG A 43 12.21 -2.03 -13.93
N LYS A 44 13.15 -1.23 -14.46
CA LYS A 44 14.57 -1.53 -14.35
C LYS A 44 15.03 -1.55 -12.90
N LEU A 45 14.67 -0.54 -12.12
CA LEU A 45 15.02 -0.46 -10.69
C LEU A 45 14.52 -1.71 -9.94
N ILE A 46 13.27 -2.11 -10.13
CA ILE A 46 12.72 -3.29 -9.47
C ILE A 46 13.40 -4.57 -9.95
N ALA A 47 13.68 -4.70 -11.25
CA ALA A 47 14.41 -5.85 -11.78
C ALA A 47 15.82 -5.99 -11.20
N ASP A 48 16.50 -4.86 -10.95
CA ASP A 48 17.86 -4.85 -10.38
C ASP A 48 17.91 -5.24 -8.88
N ILE A 49 16.78 -5.12 -8.15
CA ILE A 49 16.74 -5.37 -6.69
C ILE A 49 15.91 -6.57 -6.28
N LYS A 50 15.10 -7.14 -7.16
CA LYS A 50 14.13 -8.20 -6.81
C LYS A 50 14.74 -9.45 -6.18
N ASP A 51 15.99 -9.74 -6.49
CA ASP A 51 16.69 -10.92 -5.98
C ASP A 51 17.42 -10.64 -4.64
N GLU A 52 17.41 -9.37 -4.17
CA GLU A 52 18.01 -8.97 -2.89
C GLU A 52 16.98 -8.91 -1.73
N PHE A 53 15.67 -8.96 -2.02
CA PHE A 53 14.59 -8.80 -1.02
C PHE A 53 13.49 -9.82 -1.22
N ASP A 54 12.96 -10.35 -0.11
CA ASP A 54 11.79 -11.25 -0.13
C ASP A 54 10.52 -10.51 -0.55
N TYR A 55 10.40 -9.23 -0.15
CA TYR A 55 9.27 -8.35 -0.48
C TYR A 55 9.76 -6.96 -0.87
N ILE A 56 9.17 -6.41 -1.92
CA ILE A 56 9.36 -5.03 -2.34
C ILE A 56 7.98 -4.36 -2.37
N LEU A 57 7.76 -3.37 -1.50
CA LEU A 57 6.52 -2.62 -1.43
C LEU A 57 6.69 -1.27 -2.14
N LEU A 58 5.86 -1.03 -3.15
CA LEU A 58 5.78 0.24 -3.85
C LEU A 58 4.65 1.04 -3.23
N ASP A 59 5.00 2.06 -2.43
CA ASP A 59 4.02 2.98 -1.85
C ASP A 59 3.51 3.91 -2.95
N CYS A 60 2.25 3.70 -3.33
CA CYS A 60 1.61 4.40 -4.43
C CYS A 60 0.87 5.64 -3.89
N PRO A 61 1.13 6.85 -4.42
CA PRO A 61 0.36 8.02 -4.05
C PRO A 61 -1.11 7.88 -4.45
N ALA A 62 -1.99 8.60 -3.77
CA ALA A 62 -3.40 8.68 -4.14
C ALA A 62 -3.56 9.26 -5.56
N GLY A 63 -4.55 8.75 -6.30
CA GLY A 63 -4.85 9.17 -7.68
C GLY A 63 -4.30 8.21 -8.74
N ILE A 64 -4.51 8.59 -9.99
CA ILE A 64 -4.22 7.77 -11.18
C ILE A 64 -3.18 8.41 -12.11
N GLU A 65 -2.42 9.36 -11.58
CA GLU A 65 -1.41 10.11 -12.33
C GLU A 65 -0.09 9.32 -12.48
N GLN A 66 0.97 10.00 -12.90
CA GLN A 66 2.31 9.45 -13.13
C GLN A 66 2.84 8.57 -11.97
N GLY A 67 2.51 8.90 -10.73
CA GLY A 67 2.91 8.10 -9.56
C GLY A 67 2.30 6.70 -9.55
N PHE A 68 1.02 6.60 -9.94
CA PHE A 68 0.33 5.32 -10.13
C PHE A 68 0.95 4.52 -11.27
N GLU A 69 1.16 5.13 -12.44
CA GLU A 69 1.78 4.49 -13.61
C GLU A 69 3.17 3.91 -13.28
N ASN A 70 3.97 4.65 -12.52
CA ASN A 70 5.29 4.20 -12.09
C ASN A 70 5.20 3.01 -11.12
N ALA A 71 4.30 3.04 -10.14
CA ALA A 71 4.11 1.95 -9.19
C ALA A 71 3.65 0.67 -9.91
N VAL A 72 2.63 0.79 -10.77
CA VAL A 72 2.07 -0.32 -11.54
C VAL A 72 3.12 -0.94 -12.46
N ALA A 73 3.97 -0.13 -13.10
CA ALA A 73 5.01 -0.62 -13.99
C ALA A 73 6.03 -1.56 -13.32
N GLY A 74 6.28 -1.39 -12.03
CA GLY A 74 7.22 -2.21 -11.26
C GLY A 74 6.56 -3.35 -10.48
N ALA A 75 5.22 -3.39 -10.42
CA ALA A 75 4.49 -4.32 -9.55
C ALA A 75 4.01 -5.57 -10.28
N GLY A 76 3.99 -6.72 -9.59
CA GLY A 76 3.36 -7.96 -10.06
C GLY A 76 2.07 -8.30 -9.32
N ARG A 77 1.78 -7.60 -8.22
CA ARG A 77 0.59 -7.76 -7.36
C ARG A 77 0.22 -6.40 -6.79
N ALA A 78 -1.05 -6.16 -6.54
CA ALA A 78 -1.51 -4.96 -5.87
C ALA A 78 -2.33 -5.27 -4.62
N ILE A 79 -2.23 -4.38 -3.63
CA ILE A 79 -3.11 -4.37 -2.46
C ILE A 79 -3.89 -3.06 -2.53
N VAL A 80 -5.19 -3.17 -2.77
CA VAL A 80 -6.11 -2.04 -2.79
C VAL A 80 -6.58 -1.78 -1.38
N VAL A 81 -6.32 -0.58 -0.87
CA VAL A 81 -6.74 -0.18 0.47
C VAL A 81 -7.85 0.86 0.33
N THR A 82 -9.02 0.57 0.89
CA THR A 82 -10.17 1.47 0.85
C THR A 82 -10.86 1.57 2.21
N THR A 83 -11.73 2.56 2.38
CA THR A 83 -12.65 2.66 3.52
C THR A 83 -14.05 2.25 3.09
N PRO A 84 -14.93 1.78 4.01
CA PRO A 84 -16.28 1.32 3.67
C PRO A 84 -17.27 2.48 3.47
N GLU A 85 -16.89 3.43 2.60
CA GLU A 85 -17.65 4.62 2.23
C GLU A 85 -17.89 4.61 0.72
N VAL A 86 -19.08 5.02 0.28
CA VAL A 86 -19.50 4.93 -1.13
C VAL A 86 -18.51 5.58 -2.11
N SER A 87 -17.97 6.75 -1.76
CA SER A 87 -16.98 7.44 -2.60
C SER A 87 -15.67 6.66 -2.71
N ALA A 88 -15.15 6.16 -1.59
CA ALA A 88 -13.91 5.38 -1.55
C ALA A 88 -14.04 4.04 -2.30
N ILE A 89 -15.22 3.40 -2.21
CA ILE A 89 -15.49 2.16 -2.95
C ILE A 89 -15.53 2.41 -4.47
N ARG A 90 -16.13 3.51 -4.94
CA ARG A 90 -16.10 3.88 -6.36
C ARG A 90 -14.68 4.15 -6.87
N ASP A 91 -13.86 4.80 -6.06
CA ASP A 91 -12.46 5.04 -6.41
C ASP A 91 -11.68 3.73 -6.45
N ALA A 92 -11.90 2.83 -5.48
CA ALA A 92 -11.29 1.50 -5.46
C ALA A 92 -11.67 0.66 -6.68
N ASP A 93 -12.95 0.61 -7.06
CA ASP A 93 -13.43 -0.09 -8.25
C ASP A 93 -12.75 0.42 -9.53
N ARG A 94 -12.64 1.74 -9.66
CA ARG A 94 -11.92 2.36 -10.78
C ARG A 94 -10.43 1.96 -10.80
N ILE A 95 -9.76 1.94 -9.65
CA ILE A 95 -8.36 1.53 -9.54
C ILE A 95 -8.18 0.06 -9.90
N ILE A 96 -9.09 -0.82 -9.46
CA ILE A 96 -9.06 -2.25 -9.81
C ILE A 96 -9.13 -2.43 -11.33
N GLY A 97 -10.07 -1.75 -12.00
CA GLY A 97 -10.16 -1.80 -13.47
C GLY A 97 -8.90 -1.30 -14.17
N LEU A 98 -8.23 -0.25 -13.65
CA LEU A 98 -6.96 0.23 -14.19
C LEU A 98 -5.82 -0.77 -13.95
N LEU A 99 -5.73 -1.40 -12.78
CA LEU A 99 -4.73 -2.43 -12.49
C LEU A 99 -4.87 -3.61 -13.47
N GLU A 100 -6.08 -4.07 -13.70
CA GLU A 100 -6.38 -5.13 -14.66
C GLU A 100 -5.99 -4.75 -16.10
N ALA A 101 -6.31 -3.53 -16.52
CA ALA A 101 -5.92 -3.00 -17.82
C ALA A 101 -4.40 -2.94 -18.01
N HIS A 102 -3.63 -2.76 -16.94
CA HIS A 102 -2.16 -2.83 -16.93
C HIS A 102 -1.61 -4.26 -16.76
N GLY A 103 -2.47 -5.29 -16.69
CA GLY A 103 -2.08 -6.69 -16.61
C GLY A 103 -1.82 -7.20 -15.19
N ILE A 104 -2.07 -6.41 -14.14
CA ILE A 104 -2.00 -6.85 -12.75
C ILE A 104 -3.29 -7.57 -12.40
N LYS A 105 -3.24 -8.91 -12.37
CA LYS A 105 -4.39 -9.77 -12.10
C LYS A 105 -4.51 -10.20 -10.64
N LYS A 106 -3.43 -10.10 -9.86
CA LYS A 106 -3.41 -10.42 -8.44
C LYS A 106 -3.69 -9.15 -7.64
N ASN A 107 -4.96 -8.90 -7.39
CA ASN A 107 -5.41 -7.76 -6.60
C ASN A 107 -6.05 -8.28 -5.32
N ASP A 108 -5.61 -7.76 -4.18
CA ASP A 108 -6.17 -8.07 -2.88
C ASP A 108 -6.70 -6.81 -2.22
N LEU A 109 -7.70 -6.96 -1.36
CA LEU A 109 -8.42 -5.89 -0.69
C LEU A 109 -8.05 -5.79 0.79
N ILE A 110 -7.77 -4.60 1.26
CA ILE A 110 -7.81 -4.26 2.69
C ILE A 110 -8.91 -3.21 2.89
N ILE A 111 -9.88 -3.54 3.75
CA ILE A 111 -10.89 -2.59 4.22
C ILE A 111 -10.33 -1.93 5.47
N ASN A 112 -10.09 -0.62 5.41
CA ASN A 112 -9.50 0.16 6.49
C ASN A 112 -10.56 1.00 7.22
N ARG A 113 -10.33 1.29 8.50
CA ARG A 113 -11.17 2.16 9.32
C ARG A 113 -12.63 1.67 9.44
N LEU A 114 -12.83 0.35 9.51
CA LEU A 114 -14.16 -0.21 9.73
C LEU A 114 -14.68 0.12 11.14
N ARG A 115 -15.88 0.67 11.23
CA ARG A 115 -16.58 0.96 12.49
C ARG A 115 -17.75 0.00 12.67
N VAL A 116 -17.56 -0.99 13.53
CA VAL A 116 -18.55 -2.06 13.77
C VAL A 116 -19.89 -1.51 14.28
N ASP A 117 -19.86 -0.45 15.09
CA ASP A 117 -21.05 0.22 15.60
C ASP A 117 -21.87 0.87 14.48
N MET A 118 -21.22 1.49 13.50
CA MET A 118 -21.88 2.09 12.33
C MET A 118 -22.44 1.02 11.37
N VAL A 119 -21.70 -0.06 11.15
CA VAL A 119 -22.18 -1.19 10.32
C VAL A 119 -23.46 -1.79 10.92
N LYS A 120 -23.48 -2.03 12.24
CA LYS A 120 -24.65 -2.58 12.94
C LYS A 120 -25.90 -1.69 12.84
N ARG A 121 -25.74 -0.38 12.70
CA ARG A 121 -26.85 0.58 12.53
C ARG A 121 -27.25 0.79 11.06
N GLY A 122 -26.47 0.26 10.11
CA GLY A 122 -26.67 0.51 8.68
C GLY A 122 -26.14 1.87 8.19
N ASP A 123 -25.33 2.55 9.00
CA ASP A 123 -24.72 3.85 8.68
C ASP A 123 -23.42 3.72 7.88
N MET A 124 -22.89 2.51 7.77
CA MET A 124 -21.64 2.18 7.07
C MET A 124 -21.82 0.84 6.35
N MET A 125 -21.21 0.69 5.18
CA MET A 125 -21.22 -0.56 4.43
C MET A 125 -20.56 -1.69 5.24
N SER A 126 -21.13 -2.88 5.16
CA SER A 126 -20.53 -4.08 5.77
C SER A 126 -19.33 -4.58 4.96
N VAL A 127 -18.57 -5.49 5.54
CA VAL A 127 -17.48 -6.18 4.83
C VAL A 127 -18.03 -6.94 3.62
N ASP A 128 -19.19 -7.60 3.78
CA ASP A 128 -19.81 -8.38 2.72
C ASP A 128 -20.25 -7.48 1.55
N ASP A 129 -20.88 -6.32 1.83
CA ASP A 129 -21.26 -5.35 0.79
C ASP A 129 -20.03 -4.89 -0.02
N VAL A 130 -18.94 -4.53 0.67
CA VAL A 130 -17.71 -4.06 0.00
C VAL A 130 -17.08 -5.15 -0.85
N THR A 131 -17.00 -6.39 -0.32
CA THR A 131 -16.39 -7.52 -1.05
C THR A 131 -17.25 -7.95 -2.24
N GLU A 132 -18.57 -7.88 -2.13
CA GLU A 132 -19.49 -8.17 -3.24
C GLU A 132 -19.35 -7.14 -4.38
N ILE A 133 -19.23 -5.85 -4.03
CA ILE A 133 -19.07 -4.78 -5.02
C ILE A 133 -17.72 -4.86 -5.74
N LEU A 134 -16.64 -5.00 -4.99
CA LEU A 134 -15.29 -4.93 -5.56
C LEU A 134 -14.82 -6.26 -6.19
N ALA A 135 -15.43 -7.38 -5.82
CA ALA A 135 -15.21 -8.72 -6.36
C ALA A 135 -13.74 -9.18 -6.41
N ILE A 136 -12.90 -8.68 -5.50
CA ILE A 136 -11.50 -9.10 -5.33
C ILE A 136 -11.28 -9.75 -3.95
N ASN A 137 -10.19 -10.49 -3.79
CA ASN A 137 -9.90 -11.25 -2.59
C ASN A 137 -9.68 -10.35 -1.36
N LEU A 138 -10.40 -10.61 -0.27
CA LEU A 138 -10.24 -9.88 0.99
C LEU A 138 -9.01 -10.38 1.75
N LEU A 139 -7.98 -9.56 1.81
CA LEU A 139 -6.76 -9.83 2.57
C LEU A 139 -6.97 -9.58 4.07
N GLY A 140 -7.67 -8.51 4.41
CA GLY A 140 -7.98 -8.20 5.80
C GLY A 140 -8.84 -6.96 6.01
N VAL A 141 -9.24 -6.80 7.26
CA VAL A 141 -10.04 -5.65 7.74
C VAL A 141 -9.31 -5.00 8.91
N ILE A 142 -9.10 -3.71 8.83
CA ILE A 142 -8.49 -2.90 9.89
C ILE A 142 -9.59 -2.06 10.54
N PRO A 143 -9.84 -2.21 11.84
CA PRO A 143 -10.83 -1.40 12.53
C PRO A 143 -10.39 0.06 12.65
N ASP A 144 -11.36 0.96 12.83
CA ASP A 144 -11.08 2.34 13.25
C ASP A 144 -10.70 2.33 14.73
N ASP A 145 -9.42 2.59 15.02
CA ASP A 145 -8.82 2.40 16.35
C ASP A 145 -7.95 3.62 16.70
N GLU A 146 -8.26 4.28 17.81
CA GLU A 146 -7.52 5.46 18.28
C GLU A 146 -6.04 5.19 18.54
N HIS A 147 -5.68 3.95 18.89
CA HIS A 147 -4.29 3.56 19.09
C HIS A 147 -3.43 3.76 17.84
N VAL A 148 -4.02 3.71 16.64
CA VAL A 148 -3.31 4.02 15.38
C VAL A 148 -2.86 5.48 15.38
N VAL A 149 -3.74 6.40 15.77
CA VAL A 149 -3.42 7.84 15.84
C VAL A 149 -2.34 8.09 16.89
N ILE A 150 -2.47 7.47 18.06
CA ILE A 150 -1.49 7.60 19.17
C ILE A 150 -0.12 7.11 18.71
N ALA A 151 -0.03 5.89 18.16
CA ALA A 151 1.21 5.30 17.69
C ALA A 151 1.85 6.15 16.57
N THR A 152 1.05 6.63 15.62
CA THR A 152 1.53 7.48 14.52
C THR A 152 2.13 8.78 15.04
N ASN A 153 1.48 9.43 16.02
CA ASN A 153 2.00 10.67 16.62
C ASN A 153 3.30 10.45 17.40
N GLN A 154 3.51 9.25 17.93
CA GLN A 154 4.74 8.85 18.62
C GLN A 154 5.84 8.35 17.65
N GLY A 155 5.52 8.19 16.37
CA GLY A 155 6.43 7.60 15.37
C GLY A 155 6.64 6.11 15.57
N GLU A 156 5.69 5.41 16.24
CA GLU A 156 5.75 3.99 16.51
C GLU A 156 4.83 3.20 15.57
N PRO A 157 5.27 2.03 15.06
CA PRO A 157 4.43 1.18 14.23
C PRO A 157 3.39 0.44 15.09
N ILE A 158 2.14 0.50 14.70
CA ILE A 158 1.03 -0.14 15.41
C ILE A 158 1.08 -1.67 15.39
N VAL A 159 1.77 -2.26 14.42
CA VAL A 159 1.80 -3.72 14.19
C VAL A 159 2.31 -4.54 15.38
N GLY A 160 3.12 -3.94 16.24
CA GLY A 160 3.63 -4.54 17.48
C GLY A 160 2.76 -4.30 18.71
N ALA A 161 1.72 -3.48 18.62
CA ALA A 161 0.88 -3.11 19.76
C ALA A 161 -0.18 -4.19 20.05
N ASP A 162 -0.47 -4.40 21.33
CA ASP A 162 -1.55 -5.28 21.78
C ASP A 162 -2.90 -4.53 21.76
N CYS A 163 -3.40 -4.30 20.55
CA CYS A 163 -4.67 -3.65 20.29
C CYS A 163 -5.34 -4.25 19.03
N MET A 164 -6.60 -3.89 18.79
CA MET A 164 -7.37 -4.46 17.68
C MET A 164 -6.70 -4.23 16.32
N SER A 165 -6.24 -3.03 16.05
CA SER A 165 -5.53 -2.72 14.81
C SER A 165 -4.17 -3.41 14.71
N GLY A 166 -3.41 -3.52 15.80
CA GLY A 166 -2.15 -4.25 15.84
C GLY A 166 -2.33 -5.71 15.42
N HIS A 167 -3.31 -6.40 16.02
CA HIS A 167 -3.66 -7.78 15.64
C HIS A 167 -4.18 -7.89 14.20
N ALA A 168 -4.98 -6.93 13.73
CA ALA A 168 -5.47 -6.90 12.35
C ALA A 168 -4.32 -6.79 11.34
N TYR A 169 -3.35 -5.91 11.57
CA TYR A 169 -2.16 -5.81 10.72
C TYR A 169 -1.32 -7.09 10.74
N GLN A 170 -1.12 -7.72 11.91
CA GLN A 170 -0.43 -9.02 11.98
C GLN A 170 -1.14 -10.11 11.17
N ASN A 171 -2.48 -10.13 11.20
CA ASN A 171 -3.26 -11.08 10.41
C ASN A 171 -3.12 -10.82 8.91
N VAL A 172 -3.09 -9.56 8.47
CA VAL A 172 -2.80 -9.18 7.08
C VAL A 172 -1.41 -9.69 6.67
N CYS A 173 -0.37 -9.43 7.47
CA CYS A 173 1.00 -9.88 7.19
C CYS A 173 1.11 -11.41 7.02
N ARG A 174 0.34 -12.18 7.79
CA ARG A 174 0.34 -13.67 7.68
C ARG A 174 -0.32 -14.20 6.41
N ARG A 175 -1.10 -13.36 5.70
CA ARG A 175 -1.84 -13.75 4.49
C ARG A 175 -1.17 -13.28 3.19
N ILE A 176 -0.18 -12.39 3.28
CA ILE A 176 0.63 -11.94 2.15
C ILE A 176 1.64 -13.04 1.75
#